data_944f14860301036af3ceaf049ea79943
#
_entry.id   944f14860301036af3ceaf049ea79943
#
_cell.length_a   1.000
_cell.length_b   1.000
_cell.length_c   1.000
_cell.angle_alpha   90.00
_cell.angle_beta   90.00
_cell.angle_gamma   90.00
#
_symmetry.space_group_name_H-M   'P 1'
#
loop_
_entity.id
_entity.type
_entity.pdbx_description
1 polymer ?
#
loop_
_entity_poly.entity_id
_entity_poly.type
_entity_poly.pdbx_seq_one_letter_code
_entity_poly.pdbx_strand_id
1 'polypeptide(L)'
;EFNERFESRNLTIVTKIPSEQIFIYADGRQLYRSIENLYTNAAKYALENTRVYVELEKADKKAVFTIKNVSKNELDIVSNGNVDLTERFVRGERSRTTEGSGLGLSIAKNLTHLMGGKFEIKVDGDLFIATITYNII
;
A
#
# COMPACT_ATOMS: atom_id res chain seq x y z
N GLU A 1 -17.09 -2.85 -0.84
CA GLU A 1 -16.33 -3.18 -2.05
C GLU A 1 -15.02 -3.86 -1.73
N PHE A 2 -14.17 -3.25 -0.94
CA PHE A 2 -12.93 -3.88 -0.51
C PHE A 2 -13.22 -5.09 0.37
N ASN A 3 -14.26 -5.01 1.17
CA ASN A 3 -14.60 -6.11 2.08
C ASN A 3 -14.84 -7.42 1.35
N GLU A 4 -15.49 -7.37 0.20
CA GLU A 4 -15.75 -8.59 -0.55
C GLU A 4 -14.46 -9.27 -0.98
N ARG A 5 -13.49 -8.50 -1.45
CA ARG A 5 -12.22 -9.05 -1.88
C ARG A 5 -11.45 -9.66 -0.73
N PHE A 6 -11.46 -8.99 0.42
CA PHE A 6 -10.77 -9.51 1.59
C PHE A 6 -11.47 -10.75 2.14
N GLU A 7 -12.79 -10.73 2.18
CA GLU A 7 -13.55 -11.89 2.66
C GLU A 7 -13.37 -13.11 1.78
N SER A 8 -13.37 -12.93 0.46
CA SER A 8 -13.23 -14.05 -0.46
C SER A 8 -11.91 -14.79 -0.28
N ARG A 9 -10.91 -14.13 0.28
CA ARG A 9 -9.61 -14.73 0.54
C ARG A 9 -9.34 -14.93 2.02
N ASN A 10 -10.39 -14.75 2.82
CA ASN A 10 -10.33 -14.89 4.26
C ASN A 10 -9.21 -14.04 4.88
N LEU A 11 -9.14 -12.78 4.45
CA LEU A 11 -8.21 -11.82 4.99
C LEU A 11 -8.91 -11.00 6.06
N THR A 12 -8.26 -10.85 7.19
CA THR A 12 -8.80 -10.07 8.30
C THR A 12 -8.10 -8.72 8.33
N ILE A 13 -8.87 -7.63 8.27
CA ILE A 13 -8.31 -6.29 8.34
C ILE A 13 -8.22 -5.86 9.80
N VAL A 14 -7.02 -5.48 10.22
CA VAL A 14 -6.79 -4.94 11.55
C VAL A 14 -6.43 -3.48 11.39
N THR A 15 -7.26 -2.59 11.92
CA THR A 15 -7.03 -1.15 11.77
C THR A 15 -6.57 -0.53 13.08
N LYS A 16 -5.69 0.45 12.96
CA LYS A 16 -5.23 1.22 14.09
C LYS A 16 -5.21 2.67 13.67
N ILE A 17 -6.17 3.43 14.17
CA ILE A 17 -6.40 4.82 13.78
C ILE A 17 -6.43 5.69 15.03
N PRO A 18 -5.78 6.88 15.01
CA PRO A 18 -5.79 7.74 16.18
C PRO A 18 -7.19 8.32 16.42
N SER A 19 -7.45 8.71 17.67
CA SER A 19 -8.74 9.30 18.02
C SER A 19 -8.83 10.75 17.56
N GLU A 20 -7.71 11.42 17.35
CA GLU A 20 -7.72 12.80 16.92
C GLU A 20 -7.88 12.92 15.42
N GLN A 21 -8.45 14.03 14.97
CA GLN A 21 -8.57 14.28 13.54
C GLN A 21 -7.25 14.79 13.00
N ILE A 22 -6.92 14.35 11.78
CA ILE A 22 -5.69 14.74 11.12
C ILE A 22 -6.07 15.37 9.79
N PHE A 23 -5.56 16.57 9.53
CA PHE A 23 -5.85 17.30 8.31
C PHE A 23 -4.60 17.46 7.46
N ILE A 24 -4.72 17.14 6.18
CA ILE A 24 -3.63 17.33 5.24
C ILE A 24 -4.14 18.08 4.03
N TYR A 25 -3.23 18.64 3.26
CA TYR A 25 -3.58 19.34 2.04
C TYR A 25 -3.44 18.35 0.88
N ALA A 26 -4.54 17.87 0.36
CA ALA A 26 -4.52 16.91 -0.72
C ALA A 26 -5.86 16.93 -1.46
N ASP A 27 -5.83 16.50 -2.72
CA ASP A 27 -7.05 16.31 -3.48
C ASP A 27 -7.72 15.05 -2.99
N GLY A 28 -8.94 15.15 -2.48
CA GLY A 28 -9.63 14.01 -1.88
C GLY A 28 -9.81 12.83 -2.83
N ARG A 29 -10.09 13.10 -4.10
CA ARG A 29 -10.28 12.03 -5.08
C ARG A 29 -8.97 11.30 -5.35
N GLN A 30 -7.90 12.06 -5.51
CA GLN A 30 -6.60 11.45 -5.81
C GLN A 30 -6.07 10.70 -4.59
N LEU A 31 -6.28 11.24 -3.41
CA LEU A 31 -5.89 10.54 -2.19
C LEU A 31 -6.65 9.23 -2.05
N TYR A 32 -7.97 9.27 -2.26
CA TYR A 32 -8.78 8.06 -2.20
C TYR A 32 -8.28 7.02 -3.20
N ARG A 33 -8.00 7.46 -4.41
CA ARG A 33 -7.52 6.57 -5.46
C ARG A 33 -6.18 5.93 -5.10
N SER A 34 -5.28 6.71 -4.48
CA SER A 34 -4.00 6.17 -4.02
C SER A 34 -4.19 5.08 -3.00
N ILE A 35 -5.03 5.34 -2.01
CA ILE A 35 -5.30 4.39 -0.95
C ILE A 35 -6.03 3.16 -1.49
N GLU A 36 -6.98 3.37 -2.38
CA GLU A 36 -7.70 2.29 -3.03
C GLU A 36 -6.75 1.34 -3.76
N ASN A 37 -5.77 1.89 -4.45
CA ASN A 37 -4.79 1.07 -5.14
C ASN A 37 -3.95 0.24 -4.16
N LEU A 38 -3.66 0.78 -2.99
CA LEU A 38 -2.93 0.02 -1.98
C LEU A 38 -3.78 -1.11 -1.41
N TYR A 39 -5.06 -0.86 -1.16
CA TYR A 39 -5.97 -1.92 -0.70
C TYR A 39 -6.13 -3.01 -1.74
N THR A 40 -6.29 -2.62 -2.99
CA THR A 40 -6.43 -3.58 -4.08
C THR A 40 -5.19 -4.45 -4.19
N ASN A 41 -4.02 -3.83 -4.07
CA ASN A 41 -2.75 -4.55 -4.10
C ASN A 41 -2.68 -5.57 -2.96
N ALA A 42 -3.04 -5.15 -1.75
CA ALA A 42 -3.02 -6.04 -0.60
C ALA A 42 -3.99 -7.20 -0.78
N ALA A 43 -5.21 -6.92 -1.24
CA ALA A 43 -6.20 -7.97 -1.45
C ALA A 43 -5.73 -9.00 -2.47
N LYS A 44 -4.96 -8.55 -3.45
CA LYS A 44 -4.52 -9.40 -4.54
C LYS A 44 -3.34 -10.27 -4.18
N TYR A 45 -2.38 -9.70 -3.46
CA TYR A 45 -1.12 -10.38 -3.21
C TYR A 45 -0.95 -10.96 -1.81
N ALA A 46 -1.84 -10.66 -0.89
CA ALA A 46 -1.74 -11.21 0.46
C ALA A 46 -1.98 -12.71 0.46
N LEU A 47 -1.27 -13.39 1.33
CA LEU A 47 -1.49 -14.82 1.54
C LEU A 47 -2.86 -15.01 2.17
N GLU A 48 -3.63 -15.96 1.67
CA GLU A 48 -4.95 -16.24 2.21
C GLU A 48 -4.88 -16.63 3.68
N ASN A 49 -5.94 -16.34 4.40
CA ASN A 49 -6.07 -16.67 5.82
C ASN A 49 -5.08 -15.93 6.71
N THR A 50 -4.67 -14.73 6.30
CA THR A 50 -3.77 -13.92 7.12
C THR A 50 -4.41 -12.57 7.43
N ARG A 51 -3.68 -11.71 8.11
CA ARG A 51 -4.15 -10.39 8.49
C ARG A 51 -3.53 -9.32 7.62
N VAL A 52 -4.31 -8.29 7.36
CA VAL A 52 -3.83 -7.09 6.68
C VAL A 52 -3.92 -5.94 7.69
N TYR A 53 -2.81 -5.30 7.96
CA TYR A 53 -2.76 -4.23 8.95
C TYR A 53 -2.83 -2.87 8.27
N VAL A 54 -3.77 -2.06 8.71
CA VAL A 54 -3.95 -0.71 8.18
C VAL A 54 -3.81 0.25 9.34
N GLU A 55 -2.80 1.11 9.27
CA GLU A 55 -2.48 2.02 10.36
C GLU A 55 -2.39 3.45 9.86
N LEU A 56 -2.91 4.36 10.67
CA LEU A 56 -2.74 5.78 10.44
C LEU A 56 -2.21 6.36 11.74
N GLU A 57 -1.11 7.09 11.68
CA GLU A 57 -0.59 7.71 12.88
C GLU A 57 -0.05 9.11 12.60
N LYS A 58 0.05 9.88 13.65
CA LYS A 58 0.61 11.21 13.60
C LYS A 58 2.00 11.13 14.20
N ALA A 59 3.00 11.40 13.40
CA ALA A 59 4.40 11.38 13.83
C ALA A 59 4.99 12.76 13.57
N ASP A 60 5.27 13.49 14.63
CA ASP A 60 5.67 14.88 14.55
C ASP A 60 4.59 15.66 13.83
N LYS A 61 4.91 16.29 12.73
CA LYS A 61 3.95 17.06 11.96
C LYS A 61 3.56 16.33 10.69
N LYS A 62 3.58 15.01 10.72
CA LYS A 62 3.28 14.21 9.55
C LYS A 62 2.19 13.20 9.81
N ALA A 63 1.36 12.97 8.80
CA ALA A 63 0.37 11.92 8.81
C ALA A 63 0.97 10.74 8.06
N VAL A 64 1.05 9.59 8.72
CA VAL A 64 1.67 8.39 8.16
C VAL A 64 0.63 7.30 8.03
N PHE A 65 0.32 6.93 6.80
CA PHE A 65 -0.60 5.83 6.51
C PHE A 65 0.21 4.63 6.05
N THR A 66 -0.03 3.48 6.69
CA THR A 66 0.70 2.26 6.39
C THR A 66 -0.26 1.10 6.18
N ILE A 67 -0.01 0.30 5.15
CA ILE A 67 -0.74 -0.94 4.95
C ILE A 67 0.28 -2.06 4.83
N LYS A 68 0.09 -3.13 5.61
CA LYS A 68 1.01 -4.26 5.66
C LYS A 68 0.28 -5.56 5.39
N ASN A 69 0.87 -6.41 4.60
CA ASN A 69 0.30 -7.74 4.37
C ASN A 69 1.40 -8.79 4.22
N VAL A 70 1.03 -10.03 4.52
CA VAL A 70 1.92 -11.16 4.30
C VAL A 70 1.78 -11.55 2.83
N SER A 71 2.88 -11.60 2.11
CA SER A 71 2.86 -11.89 0.68
C SER A 71 2.77 -13.39 0.41
N LYS A 72 2.05 -13.77 -0.63
CA LYS A 72 1.95 -15.16 -1.04
C LYS A 72 3.28 -15.76 -1.43
N ASN A 73 4.10 -14.97 -2.07
CA ASN A 73 5.38 -15.46 -2.56
C ASN A 73 6.50 -14.75 -1.86
N GLU A 74 7.59 -15.47 -1.69
CA GLU A 74 8.77 -14.87 -1.14
C GLU A 74 9.20 -13.74 -2.06
N LEU A 75 9.54 -12.60 -1.46
CA LEU A 75 9.94 -11.43 -2.23
C LEU A 75 11.46 -11.37 -2.32
N ASP A 76 11.99 -11.91 -3.40
CA ASP A 76 13.44 -12.02 -3.59
C ASP A 76 14.16 -10.69 -3.70
N ILE A 77 13.43 -9.64 -3.88
CA ILE A 77 14.02 -8.33 -4.10
C ILE A 77 14.53 -7.67 -2.84
N VAL A 78 14.29 -8.28 -1.71
CA VAL A 78 14.69 -7.74 -0.42
C VAL A 78 16.17 -7.44 -0.33
N SER A 79 16.98 -8.24 -0.97
CA SER A 79 18.43 -8.11 -0.85
C SER A 79 19.00 -6.94 -1.63
N ASN A 80 18.21 -6.33 -2.49
CA ASN A 80 18.70 -5.23 -3.32
C ASN A 80 18.10 -3.92 -2.90
N GLY A 81 18.71 -3.28 -1.95
CA GLY A 81 18.17 -2.04 -1.38
C GLY A 81 17.99 -0.89 -2.34
N ASN A 82 18.60 -0.94 -3.51
CA ASN A 82 18.50 0.14 -4.48
C ASN A 82 17.47 -0.07 -5.57
N VAL A 83 16.73 -1.14 -5.52
CA VAL A 83 15.76 -1.44 -6.56
C VAL A 83 14.46 -0.69 -6.28
N ASP A 84 13.91 -0.10 -7.33
CA ASP A 84 12.58 0.50 -7.24
C ASP A 84 11.57 -0.64 -7.24
N LEU A 85 11.04 -0.95 -6.08
CA LEU A 85 10.10 -2.05 -5.93
C LEU A 85 8.82 -1.84 -6.72
N THR A 86 8.37 -0.60 -6.86
CA THR A 86 7.20 -0.29 -7.64
C THR A 86 7.39 -0.68 -9.09
N GLU A 87 8.51 -0.31 -9.66
CA GLU A 87 8.81 -0.62 -11.03
C GLU A 87 8.97 -2.11 -11.23
N ARG A 88 9.60 -2.78 -10.27
CA ARG A 88 9.78 -4.22 -10.35
C ARG A 88 8.46 -4.97 -10.32
N PHE A 89 7.53 -4.54 -9.51
CA PHE A 89 6.20 -5.13 -9.49
C PHE A 89 5.48 -4.92 -10.82
N VAL A 90 5.60 -3.76 -11.40
CA VAL A 90 5.01 -3.50 -12.70
C VAL A 90 5.56 -4.46 -13.75
N ARG A 91 6.86 -4.67 -13.76
CA ARG A 91 7.48 -5.60 -14.70
C ARG A 91 7.05 -7.03 -14.46
N GLY A 92 7.00 -7.43 -13.22
CA GLY A 92 6.56 -8.77 -12.86
C GLY A 92 5.16 -9.05 -13.34
N GLU A 93 4.30 -8.06 -13.25
CA GLU A 93 2.93 -8.23 -13.67
C GLU A 93 2.77 -8.30 -15.18
N ARG A 94 3.63 -7.64 -15.91
CA ARG A 94 3.54 -7.71 -17.36
C ARG A 94 3.65 -9.10 -17.93
N SER A 95 4.36 -9.96 -17.25
CA SER A 95 4.53 -11.31 -17.73
C SER A 95 3.35 -12.19 -17.42
N ARG A 96 2.35 -11.67 -16.67
CA ARG A 96 1.25 -12.49 -16.30
C ARG A 96 0.02 -11.91 -16.87
N THR A 97 -0.66 -11.89 -17.35
CA THR A 97 -1.82 -11.37 -17.74
C THR A 97 -2.32 -10.54 -16.82
N THR A 98 -2.83 -9.90 -16.82
CA THR A 98 -3.73 -9.50 -16.86
C THR A 98 -4.34 -8.65 -15.94
N GLU A 99 -5.12 -9.09 -15.19
CA GLU A 99 -5.78 -8.36 -14.27
C GLU A 99 -4.88 -7.87 -13.30
N GLY A 100 -4.79 -6.63 -13.09
CA GLY A 100 -3.99 -6.05 -12.13
C GLY A 100 -2.56 -6.20 -12.45
N SER A 101 -2.12 -5.55 -13.33
CA SER A 101 -0.79 -5.60 -13.85
C SER A 101 0.29 -4.97 -12.98
N GLY A 102 0.06 -4.70 -11.72
CA GLY A 102 1.03 -4.01 -10.88
C GLY A 102 1.03 -2.52 -11.09
N LEU A 103 0.23 -2.02 -11.99
CA LEU A 103 0.13 -0.58 -12.22
C LEU A 103 -0.43 0.17 -11.04
N GLY A 104 -1.18 -0.53 -10.18
CA GLY A 104 -1.75 0.10 -9.00
C GLY A 104 -0.71 0.73 -8.10
N LEU A 105 0.43 0.08 -7.90
CA LEU A 105 1.49 0.65 -7.08
C LEU A 105 2.12 1.88 -7.74
N SER A 106 2.33 1.83 -9.05
CA SER A 106 2.85 2.97 -9.78
C SER A 106 1.89 4.14 -9.72
N ILE A 107 0.60 3.89 -9.84
CA ILE A 107 -0.41 4.94 -9.76
C ILE A 107 -0.40 5.56 -8.37
N ALA A 108 -0.38 4.75 -7.33
CA ALA A 108 -0.36 5.26 -5.97
C ALA A 108 0.88 6.10 -5.71
N LYS A 109 2.03 5.66 -6.17
CA LYS A 109 3.27 6.39 -6.04
C LYS A 109 3.21 7.74 -6.74
N ASN A 110 2.76 7.74 -8.00
CA ASN A 110 2.70 8.95 -8.78
C ASN A 110 1.71 9.97 -8.20
N LEU A 111 0.54 9.51 -7.80
CA LEU A 111 -0.45 10.40 -7.21
C LEU A 111 0.06 10.99 -5.90
N THR A 112 0.72 10.19 -5.09
CA THR A 112 1.28 10.67 -3.83
C THR A 112 2.32 11.74 -4.08
N HIS A 113 3.22 11.51 -5.03
CA HIS A 113 4.25 12.50 -5.35
C HIS A 113 3.66 13.78 -5.92
N LEU A 114 2.63 13.67 -6.76
CA LEU A 114 1.98 14.84 -7.31
C LEU A 114 1.34 15.72 -6.24
N MET A 115 0.91 15.13 -5.16
CA MET A 115 0.29 15.86 -4.06
C MET A 115 1.30 16.26 -2.98
N GLY A 116 2.60 16.10 -3.26
CA GLY A 116 3.63 16.50 -2.31
C GLY A 116 3.87 15.54 -1.17
N GLY A 117 3.36 14.34 -1.26
CA GLY A 117 3.58 13.32 -0.25
C GLY A 117 4.79 12.46 -0.56
N LYS A 118 5.07 11.54 0.35
CA LYS A 118 6.16 10.59 0.21
C LYS A 118 5.58 9.18 0.16
N PHE A 119 6.06 8.39 -0.78
CA PHE A 119 5.61 7.01 -0.96
C PHE A 119 6.79 6.08 -0.76
N GLU A 120 6.63 5.08 0.11
CA GLU A 120 7.70 4.12 0.36
C GLU A 120 7.16 2.71 0.37
N ILE A 121 7.96 1.78 -0.12
CA ILE A 121 7.67 0.36 -0.03
C ILE A 121 8.84 -0.30 0.68
N LYS A 122 8.52 -1.11 1.65
CA LYS A 122 9.52 -1.86 2.40
C LYS A 122 9.12 -3.32 2.40
N VAL A 123 10.11 -4.19 2.28
CA VAL A 123 9.87 -5.62 2.34
C VAL A 123 10.72 -6.19 3.46
N ASP A 124 10.08 -6.96 4.33
CA ASP A 124 10.75 -7.57 5.47
C ASP A 124 10.34 -9.05 5.47
N GLY A 125 11.19 -9.89 4.86
CA GLY A 125 10.84 -11.30 4.69
C GLY A 125 9.68 -11.45 3.73
N ASP A 126 8.59 -12.01 4.22
CA ASP A 126 7.37 -12.14 3.44
C ASP A 126 6.37 -11.03 3.75
N LEU A 127 6.77 -10.04 4.53
CA LEU A 127 5.91 -8.93 4.90
C LEU A 127 6.12 -7.77 3.93
N PHE A 128 5.05 -7.36 3.26
CA PHE A 128 5.06 -6.25 2.33
C PHE A 128 4.43 -5.03 3.01
N ILE A 129 5.15 -3.92 3.02
CA ILE A 129 4.72 -2.71 3.71
C ILE A 129 4.73 -1.53 2.76
N ALA A 130 3.60 -0.87 2.61
CA ALA A 130 3.49 0.35 1.80
C ALA A 130 3.11 1.51 2.71
N THR A 131 3.82 2.61 2.59
CA THR A 131 3.63 3.77 3.46
C THR A 131 3.49 5.04 2.64
N ILE A 132 2.48 5.83 2.97
CA ILE A 132 2.25 7.15 2.40
C ILE A 132 2.36 8.17 3.53
N THR A 133 3.15 9.22 3.30
CA THR A 133 3.36 10.25 4.31
C THR A 133 3.03 11.62 3.74
N TYR A 134 2.26 12.40 4.48
CA TYR A 134 1.92 13.78 4.13
C TYR A 134 2.19 14.69 5.32
N ASN A 135 2.49 15.95 5.03
CA ASN A 135 2.62 16.94 6.10
C ASN A 135 1.23 17.29 6.61
N ILE A 136 1.10 17.45 7.90
CA ILE A 136 -0.14 17.87 8.53
C ILE A 136 -0.23 19.40 8.43
N ILE A 137 -1.42 19.87 8.15
CA ILE A 137 -1.67 21.31 8.09
C ILE A 137 -1.52 21.94 9.46
#